data_678c737e9523ae7ee11dc3e691b87412
#
_entry.id   678c737e9523ae7ee11dc3e691b87412
#
_cell.length_a   1.000
_cell.length_b   1.000
_cell.length_c   1.000
_cell.angle_alpha   90.00
_cell.angle_beta   90.00
_cell.angle_gamma   90.00
#
_symmetry.space_group_name_H-M   'P 1'
#
loop_
_entity.id
_entity.type
_entity.pdbx_description
1 polymer ?
#
loop_
_entity_poly.entity_id
_entity_poly.type
_entity_poly.pdbx_seq_one_letter_code
_entity_poly.pdbx_strand_id
1 'polypeptide(L)'
;MNDSAPFPITTLQIPNPFFEGRNGVYVIHSDPLTVIDTGVATEKSQRELREQLQANGLAIQDIGRIVLTHKHIDHVGNAWWLQEESGADILIHELETSSISDVDPQGQGWRDLIMERFDFWNVPAEMKPDPSAAGAFAWDIRPATPTAITGGQTIDLNGTGLEVIHTPGHTRGSVCLKLGRVLFSGDHVLPDISPNIGGGDLKHQGLLTSFLSSMKLCQVLASEVDTVLPGHGQPFENLYERCQSLTDHHEKRLAQIMDILSQRGPLNAYSVAIEMFGPLADMHVVLGCAEAQAHLEYLVDEGRVTSGDGLYSVS
;
A
#
# COMPACT_ATOMS: atom_id res chain seq x y z
N MET A 1 20.66 13.18 -15.72
CA MET A 1 19.37 12.85 -16.35
C MET A 1 19.40 11.35 -16.52
N ASN A 2 18.44 10.64 -15.94
CA ASN A 2 18.37 9.19 -16.10
C ASN A 2 17.94 8.89 -17.54
N ASP A 3 18.84 8.35 -18.36
CA ASP A 3 18.54 7.91 -19.73
C ASP A 3 17.58 6.70 -19.78
N SER A 4 17.07 6.27 -18.61
CA SER A 4 16.21 5.09 -18.46
C SER A 4 14.72 5.38 -18.64
N ALA A 5 14.28 6.64 -18.54
CA ALA A 5 12.88 7.05 -18.74
C ALA A 5 12.71 7.90 -20.00
N PRO A 6 11.62 7.70 -20.78
CA PRO A 6 11.35 8.48 -21.99
C PRO A 6 10.95 9.94 -21.74
N PHE A 7 10.57 10.26 -20.49
CA PHE A 7 10.25 11.61 -20.03
C PHE A 7 11.08 11.96 -18.79
N PRO A 8 11.39 13.25 -18.53
CA PRO A 8 11.90 13.67 -17.24
C PRO A 8 10.90 13.32 -16.12
N ILE A 9 11.44 12.90 -14.98
CA ILE A 9 10.66 12.62 -13.77
C ILE A 9 11.15 13.50 -12.65
N THR A 10 10.25 14.27 -12.05
CA THR A 10 10.53 15.03 -10.83
C THR A 10 10.05 14.24 -9.62
N THR A 11 10.94 13.97 -8.68
CA THR A 11 10.60 13.32 -7.40
C THR A 11 10.28 14.38 -6.36
N LEU A 12 9.10 14.30 -5.79
CA LEU A 12 8.66 15.12 -4.65
C LEU A 12 8.59 14.24 -3.40
N GLN A 13 9.03 14.78 -2.27
CA GLN A 13 9.00 14.07 -0.99
C GLN A 13 8.00 14.76 -0.06
N ILE A 14 6.83 14.15 0.12
CA ILE A 14 5.69 14.75 0.82
C ILE A 14 5.63 14.25 2.27
N PRO A 15 5.42 15.14 3.26
CA PRO A 15 5.38 14.74 4.66
C PRO A 15 4.20 13.80 4.94
N ASN A 16 4.50 12.76 5.71
CA ASN A 16 3.55 11.75 6.17
C ASN A 16 3.67 11.67 7.71
N PRO A 17 2.57 11.65 8.46
CA PRO A 17 2.60 11.51 9.92
C PRO A 17 2.83 10.06 10.39
N PHE A 18 2.82 9.08 9.48
CA PHE A 18 3.02 7.67 9.79
C PHE A 18 4.51 7.32 9.90
N PHE A 19 4.80 6.11 10.37
CA PHE A 19 6.16 5.65 10.66
C PHE A 19 6.97 5.28 9.41
N GLU A 20 6.32 5.08 8.27
CA GLU A 20 6.96 4.77 6.97
C GLU A 20 7.80 5.93 6.45
N GLY A 21 7.60 7.14 6.98
CA GLY A 21 8.31 8.34 6.58
C GLY A 21 7.62 9.08 5.44
N ARG A 22 8.39 9.88 4.69
CA ARG A 22 7.83 10.71 3.62
C ARG A 22 7.34 9.87 2.44
N ASN A 23 6.25 10.30 1.81
CA ASN A 23 5.75 9.70 0.58
C ASN A 23 6.51 10.21 -0.65
N GLY A 24 6.86 9.29 -1.53
CA GLY A 24 7.29 9.59 -2.89
C GLY A 24 6.09 9.96 -3.77
N VAL A 25 6.04 11.19 -4.24
CA VAL A 25 5.10 11.65 -5.27
C VAL A 25 5.92 11.98 -6.52
N TYR A 26 5.53 11.44 -7.66
CA TYR A 26 6.35 11.54 -8.86
C TYR A 26 5.62 12.29 -9.96
N VAL A 27 6.28 13.29 -10.54
CA VAL A 27 5.73 14.06 -11.67
C VAL A 27 6.43 13.64 -12.94
N ILE A 28 5.70 13.02 -13.86
CA ILE A 28 6.17 12.68 -15.20
C ILE A 28 5.85 13.87 -16.11
N HIS A 29 6.89 14.46 -16.73
CA HIS A 29 6.75 15.60 -17.63
C HIS A 29 6.23 15.16 -19.01
N SER A 30 5.10 14.49 -19.02
CA SER A 30 4.36 14.05 -20.21
C SER A 30 3.30 15.10 -20.61
N ASP A 31 2.59 14.83 -21.69
CA ASP A 31 1.41 15.58 -22.10
C ASP A 31 0.21 14.62 -22.17
N PRO A 32 -0.76 14.71 -21.24
CA PRO A 32 -0.84 15.64 -20.11
C PRO A 32 0.21 15.40 -19.04
N LEU A 33 0.58 16.45 -18.25
CA LEU A 33 1.43 16.32 -17.08
C LEU A 33 0.82 15.30 -16.12
N THR A 34 1.55 14.25 -15.80
CA THR A 34 1.02 13.11 -15.05
C THR A 34 1.70 12.99 -13.68
N VAL A 35 0.92 12.86 -12.62
CA VAL A 35 1.39 12.68 -11.24
C VAL A 35 1.08 11.25 -10.77
N ILE A 36 2.06 10.60 -10.15
CA ILE A 36 1.91 9.30 -9.51
C ILE A 36 1.83 9.52 -7.99
N ASP A 37 0.72 9.08 -7.39
CA ASP A 37 0.32 9.27 -6.00
C ASP A 37 0.21 10.76 -5.60
N THR A 38 -0.33 11.04 -4.40
CA THR A 38 -0.69 12.42 -4.03
C THR A 38 -0.31 12.82 -2.61
N GLY A 39 0.12 11.87 -1.78
CA GLY A 39 0.38 12.12 -0.36
C GLY A 39 -0.90 12.18 0.48
N VAL A 40 -0.73 12.36 1.79
CA VAL A 40 -1.80 12.37 2.80
C VAL A 40 -2.54 13.71 2.83
N ALA A 41 -3.85 13.68 3.13
CA ALA A 41 -4.70 14.88 3.21
C ALA A 41 -4.46 15.69 4.50
N THR A 42 -3.37 16.41 4.57
CA THR A 42 -3.08 17.37 5.65
C THR A 42 -2.67 18.72 5.07
N GLU A 43 -2.96 19.80 5.80
CA GLU A 43 -2.53 21.15 5.39
C GLU A 43 -1.02 21.23 5.14
N LYS A 44 -0.22 20.51 5.94
CA LYS A 44 1.23 20.46 5.77
C LYS A 44 1.62 19.77 4.47
N SER A 45 1.00 18.64 4.18
CA SER A 45 1.23 17.87 2.94
C SER A 45 0.85 18.69 1.71
N GLN A 46 -0.33 19.30 1.69
CA GLN A 46 -0.82 20.14 0.60
C GLN A 46 0.07 21.34 0.35
N ARG A 47 0.49 22.03 1.42
CA ARG A 47 1.40 23.16 1.32
C ARG A 47 2.76 22.76 0.74
N GLU A 48 3.38 21.71 1.29
CA GLU A 48 4.69 21.23 0.81
C GLU A 48 4.61 20.70 -0.63
N LEU A 49 3.52 20.03 -1.01
CA LEU A 49 3.29 19.58 -2.40
C LEU A 49 3.26 20.79 -3.35
N ARG A 50 2.49 21.83 -3.01
CA ARG A 50 2.43 23.07 -3.79
C ARG A 50 3.79 23.76 -3.90
N GLU A 51 4.50 23.90 -2.79
CA GLU A 51 5.82 24.53 -2.75
C GLU A 51 6.85 23.78 -3.58
N GLN A 52 6.85 22.45 -3.52
CA GLN A 52 7.79 21.62 -4.30
C GLN A 52 7.45 21.64 -5.80
N LEU A 53 6.17 21.66 -6.19
CA LEU A 53 5.78 21.85 -7.59
C LEU A 53 6.28 23.22 -8.10
N GLN A 54 6.02 24.31 -7.36
CA GLN A 54 6.46 25.65 -7.73
C GLN A 54 7.99 25.77 -7.84
N ALA A 55 8.73 25.13 -6.93
CA ALA A 55 10.20 25.10 -6.99
C ALA A 55 10.73 24.41 -8.25
N ASN A 56 9.93 23.53 -8.87
CA ASN A 56 10.22 22.88 -10.15
C ASN A 56 9.56 23.57 -11.35
N GLY A 57 9.03 24.78 -11.18
CA GLY A 57 8.41 25.56 -12.24
C GLY A 57 7.03 25.06 -12.69
N LEU A 58 6.35 24.29 -11.83
CA LEU A 58 5.03 23.70 -12.08
C LEU A 58 3.97 24.30 -11.17
N ALA A 59 2.74 24.37 -11.65
CA ALA A 59 1.56 24.68 -10.85
C ALA A 59 0.64 23.46 -10.74
N ILE A 60 -0.21 23.42 -9.72
CA ILE A 60 -1.22 22.35 -9.61
C ILE A 60 -2.12 22.31 -10.84
N GLN A 61 -2.44 23.46 -11.40
CA GLN A 61 -3.27 23.61 -12.60
C GLN A 61 -2.66 23.02 -13.87
N ASP A 62 -1.36 22.73 -13.87
CA ASP A 62 -0.69 22.08 -15.00
C ASP A 62 -0.93 20.56 -14.99
N ILE A 63 -1.36 19.98 -13.86
CA ILE A 63 -1.60 18.54 -13.72
C ILE A 63 -2.85 18.17 -14.52
N GLY A 64 -2.68 17.33 -15.53
CA GLY A 64 -3.80 16.82 -16.33
C GLY A 64 -4.20 15.40 -15.98
N ARG A 65 -3.33 14.65 -15.26
CA ARG A 65 -3.61 13.27 -14.89
C ARG A 65 -2.95 12.92 -13.55
N ILE A 66 -3.65 12.10 -12.76
CA ILE A 66 -3.18 11.49 -11.52
C ILE A 66 -3.35 9.99 -11.68
N VAL A 67 -2.30 9.21 -11.41
CA VAL A 67 -2.36 7.74 -11.39
C VAL A 67 -2.01 7.28 -9.99
N LEU A 68 -2.93 6.59 -9.34
CA LEU A 68 -2.77 6.13 -7.96
C LEU A 68 -2.31 4.67 -7.95
N THR A 69 -1.28 4.39 -7.17
CA THR A 69 -0.71 3.03 -7.06
C THR A 69 -1.59 2.11 -6.24
N HIS A 70 -2.23 2.62 -5.18
CA HIS A 70 -3.17 1.89 -4.32
C HIS A 70 -3.97 2.86 -3.43
N LYS A 71 -4.92 2.32 -2.66
CA LYS A 71 -5.96 3.07 -1.93
C LYS A 71 -5.53 3.68 -0.59
N HIS A 72 -4.33 3.43 -0.08
CA HIS A 72 -3.98 3.93 1.25
C HIS A 72 -3.99 5.45 1.29
N ILE A 73 -4.39 5.96 2.45
CA ILE A 73 -4.69 7.37 2.67
C ILE A 73 -3.51 8.31 2.38
N ASP A 74 -2.32 7.84 2.57
CA ASP A 74 -1.09 8.57 2.31
C ASP A 74 -0.66 8.55 0.84
N HIS A 75 -1.36 7.80 -0.02
CA HIS A 75 -1.21 7.81 -1.48
C HIS A 75 -2.36 8.53 -2.16
N VAL A 76 -3.59 8.33 -1.71
CA VAL A 76 -4.79 8.90 -2.35
C VAL A 76 -5.30 10.17 -1.67
N GLY A 77 -4.80 10.54 -0.49
CA GLY A 77 -5.40 11.53 0.38
C GLY A 77 -5.66 12.89 -0.28
N ASN A 78 -4.72 13.39 -1.07
CA ASN A 78 -4.86 14.66 -1.78
C ASN A 78 -5.46 14.54 -3.18
N ALA A 79 -5.90 13.37 -3.63
CA ALA A 79 -6.40 13.18 -5.01
C ALA A 79 -7.62 14.08 -5.29
N TRP A 80 -8.59 14.14 -4.36
CA TRP A 80 -9.77 14.99 -4.49
C TRP A 80 -9.41 16.47 -4.60
N TRP A 81 -8.46 16.94 -3.80
CA TRP A 81 -8.02 18.33 -3.79
C TRP A 81 -7.28 18.71 -5.08
N LEU A 82 -6.39 17.84 -5.55
CA LEU A 82 -5.70 18.05 -6.82
C LEU A 82 -6.70 18.04 -8.00
N GLN A 83 -7.68 17.14 -8.00
CA GLN A 83 -8.73 17.12 -9.03
C GLN A 83 -9.56 18.40 -9.00
N GLU A 84 -9.92 18.90 -7.83
CA GLU A 84 -10.70 20.14 -7.69
C GLU A 84 -9.94 21.36 -8.21
N GLU A 85 -8.61 21.44 -7.96
CA GLU A 85 -7.80 22.59 -8.39
C GLU A 85 -7.32 22.51 -9.85
N SER A 86 -7.10 21.32 -10.39
CA SER A 86 -6.52 21.15 -11.74
C SER A 86 -7.51 20.66 -12.78
N GLY A 87 -8.59 20.00 -12.37
CA GLY A 87 -9.46 19.27 -13.27
C GLY A 87 -8.86 17.95 -13.80
N ALA A 88 -7.80 17.44 -13.17
CA ALA A 88 -7.08 16.23 -13.60
C ALA A 88 -7.97 14.99 -13.59
N ASP A 89 -7.75 14.10 -14.56
CA ASP A 89 -8.29 12.74 -14.55
C ASP A 89 -7.58 11.91 -13.46
N ILE A 90 -8.34 11.23 -12.59
CA ILE A 90 -7.79 10.30 -11.61
C ILE A 90 -7.94 8.88 -12.13
N LEU A 91 -6.84 8.13 -12.18
CA LEU A 91 -6.80 6.72 -12.55
C LEU A 91 -6.40 5.89 -11.34
N ILE A 92 -7.16 4.84 -11.04
CA ILE A 92 -6.88 3.88 -9.97
C ILE A 92 -7.38 2.50 -10.38
N HIS A 93 -6.79 1.44 -9.84
CA HIS A 93 -7.24 0.08 -10.15
C HIS A 93 -8.73 -0.12 -9.82
N GLU A 94 -9.46 -0.85 -10.67
CA GLU A 94 -10.91 -1.05 -10.56
C GLU A 94 -11.37 -1.57 -9.19
N LEU A 95 -10.55 -2.38 -8.53
CA LEU A 95 -10.83 -2.93 -7.21
C LEU A 95 -10.75 -1.90 -6.07
N GLU A 96 -10.30 -0.67 -6.36
CA GLU A 96 -10.08 0.38 -5.35
C GLU A 96 -10.79 1.70 -5.65
N THR A 97 -11.55 1.78 -6.74
CA THR A 97 -12.31 2.99 -7.12
C THR A 97 -13.21 3.49 -6.00
N SER A 98 -13.92 2.58 -5.31
CA SER A 98 -14.82 2.92 -4.21
C SER A 98 -14.11 3.56 -3.02
N SER A 99 -12.81 3.31 -2.84
CA SER A 99 -12.04 3.89 -1.73
C SER A 99 -11.86 5.40 -1.84
N ILE A 100 -12.05 5.97 -3.04
CA ILE A 100 -11.95 7.42 -3.27
C ILE A 100 -13.26 8.02 -3.80
N SER A 101 -14.20 7.22 -4.33
CA SER A 101 -15.53 7.71 -4.72
C SER A 101 -16.54 7.68 -3.58
N ASP A 102 -16.44 6.69 -2.68
CA ASP A 102 -17.42 6.42 -1.63
C ASP A 102 -16.78 6.65 -0.24
N VAL A 103 -16.10 7.79 -0.12
CA VAL A 103 -15.40 8.14 1.13
C VAL A 103 -16.40 8.29 2.26
N ASP A 104 -16.10 7.66 3.40
CA ASP A 104 -16.77 7.90 4.68
C ASP A 104 -15.97 8.95 5.49
N PRO A 105 -16.36 10.24 5.45
CA PRO A 105 -15.59 11.30 6.11
C PRO A 105 -15.53 11.15 7.64
N GLN A 106 -16.45 10.38 8.21
CA GLN A 106 -16.50 10.11 9.64
C GLN A 106 -15.74 8.83 10.02
N GLY A 107 -15.35 8.01 9.04
CA GLY A 107 -14.63 6.76 9.24
C GLY A 107 -15.43 5.71 10.04
N GLN A 108 -16.76 5.81 10.08
CA GLN A 108 -17.59 4.89 10.88
C GLN A 108 -17.47 3.46 10.37
N GLY A 109 -17.54 3.26 9.05
CA GLY A 109 -17.41 1.93 8.46
C GLY A 109 -16.05 1.29 8.73
N TRP A 110 -14.98 2.08 8.78
CA TRP A 110 -13.65 1.62 9.16
C TRP A 110 -13.59 1.21 10.63
N ARG A 111 -14.16 2.02 11.54
CA ARG A 111 -14.24 1.68 12.98
C ARG A 111 -15.00 0.39 13.23
N ASP A 112 -16.17 0.25 12.61
CA ASP A 112 -17.00 -0.95 12.75
C ASP A 112 -16.25 -2.19 12.26
N LEU A 113 -15.54 -2.08 11.15
CA LEU A 113 -14.72 -3.16 10.60
C LEU A 113 -13.56 -3.53 11.55
N ILE A 114 -12.85 -2.56 12.10
CA ILE A 114 -11.76 -2.84 13.05
C ILE A 114 -12.32 -3.55 14.29
N MET A 115 -13.45 -3.13 14.82
CA MET A 115 -14.06 -3.77 16.00
C MET A 115 -14.47 -5.22 15.67
N GLU A 116 -15.07 -5.46 14.51
CA GLU A 116 -15.37 -6.82 14.03
C GLU A 116 -14.09 -7.68 13.96
N ARG A 117 -13.00 -7.13 13.43
CA ARG A 117 -11.72 -7.83 13.34
C ARG A 117 -11.10 -8.11 14.69
N PHE A 118 -11.18 -7.18 15.63
CA PHE A 118 -10.71 -7.43 16.99
C PHE A 118 -11.45 -8.58 17.68
N ASP A 119 -12.76 -8.69 17.46
CA ASP A 119 -13.53 -9.84 17.95
C ASP A 119 -13.07 -11.13 17.27
N PHE A 120 -12.90 -11.11 15.95
CA PHE A 120 -12.43 -12.26 15.18
C PHE A 120 -11.03 -12.73 15.59
N TRP A 121 -10.09 -11.80 15.85
CA TRP A 121 -8.75 -12.12 16.30
C TRP A 121 -8.64 -12.47 17.78
N ASN A 122 -9.74 -12.37 18.53
CA ASN A 122 -9.79 -12.50 19.98
C ASN A 122 -8.88 -11.52 20.72
N VAL A 123 -8.84 -10.26 20.29
CA VAL A 123 -8.11 -9.19 20.97
C VAL A 123 -8.78 -8.91 22.33
N PRO A 124 -8.02 -8.90 23.45
CA PRO A 124 -8.57 -8.59 24.78
C PRO A 124 -9.23 -7.21 24.83
N ALA A 125 -10.32 -7.08 25.61
CA ALA A 125 -11.11 -5.85 25.64
C ALA A 125 -10.29 -4.60 26.04
N GLU A 126 -9.33 -4.77 26.96
CA GLU A 126 -8.42 -3.71 27.41
C GLU A 126 -7.40 -3.26 26.36
N MET A 127 -7.20 -4.08 25.31
CA MET A 127 -6.30 -3.76 24.19
C MET A 127 -7.03 -3.16 22.99
N LYS A 128 -8.36 -3.16 23.01
CA LYS A 128 -9.15 -2.51 21.97
C LYS A 128 -9.13 -1.01 22.16
N PRO A 129 -8.79 -0.21 21.13
CA PRO A 129 -8.83 1.24 21.24
C PRO A 129 -10.26 1.70 21.57
N ASP A 130 -10.36 2.81 22.30
CA ASP A 130 -11.66 3.47 22.51
C ASP A 130 -12.23 3.87 21.13
N PRO A 131 -13.43 3.40 20.76
CA PRO A 131 -14.04 3.76 19.48
C PRO A 131 -14.16 5.26 19.26
N SER A 132 -14.24 6.06 20.34
CA SER A 132 -14.27 7.52 20.25
C SER A 132 -12.89 8.13 19.94
N ALA A 133 -11.80 7.46 20.36
CA ALA A 133 -10.44 7.87 20.06
C ALA A 133 -10.02 7.54 18.60
N ALA A 134 -10.65 6.56 17.97
CA ALA A 134 -10.43 6.22 16.56
C ALA A 134 -10.86 7.35 15.60
N GLY A 135 -11.61 8.35 16.07
CA GLY A 135 -11.92 9.58 15.32
C GLY A 135 -10.77 10.60 15.24
N ALA A 136 -9.65 10.35 15.94
CA ALA A 136 -8.50 11.25 15.90
C ALA A 136 -7.79 11.32 14.51
N PHE A 137 -8.15 10.44 13.59
CA PHE A 137 -7.71 10.44 12.18
C PHE A 137 -8.83 10.90 11.24
N ALA A 138 -9.63 11.92 11.62
CA ALA A 138 -10.53 12.58 10.68
C ALA A 138 -9.68 13.37 9.66
N TRP A 139 -9.28 12.69 8.59
CA TRP A 139 -8.64 13.33 7.45
C TRP A 139 -9.68 14.14 6.67
N ASP A 140 -9.33 15.32 6.21
CA ASP A 140 -10.19 16.07 5.28
C ASP A 140 -10.14 15.41 3.90
N ILE A 141 -10.79 14.22 3.80
CA ILE A 141 -10.91 13.48 2.57
C ILE A 141 -12.31 13.67 2.05
N ARG A 142 -12.40 14.02 0.77
CA ARG A 142 -13.68 14.18 0.06
C ARG A 142 -13.74 13.20 -1.11
N PRO A 143 -14.94 12.83 -1.56
CA PRO A 143 -15.10 12.02 -2.75
C PRO A 143 -14.44 12.66 -3.97
N ALA A 144 -13.74 11.85 -4.74
CA ALA A 144 -13.22 12.21 -6.06
C ALA A 144 -13.88 11.34 -7.14
N THR A 145 -13.68 11.70 -8.40
CA THR A 145 -14.25 10.95 -9.53
C THR A 145 -13.15 10.17 -10.25
N PRO A 146 -12.92 8.89 -9.90
CA PRO A 146 -11.89 8.07 -10.53
C PRO A 146 -12.37 7.43 -11.82
N THR A 147 -11.42 7.20 -12.72
CA THR A 147 -11.54 6.28 -13.84
C THR A 147 -10.83 4.98 -13.48
N ALA A 148 -11.50 3.85 -13.66
CA ALA A 148 -10.96 2.53 -13.39
C ALA A 148 -9.89 2.13 -14.40
N ILE A 149 -8.77 1.59 -13.94
CA ILE A 149 -7.77 0.91 -14.75
C ILE A 149 -7.61 -0.55 -14.28
N THR A 150 -7.04 -1.39 -15.16
CA THR A 150 -6.78 -2.81 -14.88
C THR A 150 -5.35 -3.18 -15.23
N GLY A 151 -4.85 -4.26 -14.61
CA GLY A 151 -3.55 -4.82 -14.96
C GLY A 151 -3.45 -5.20 -16.44
N GLY A 152 -2.30 -4.96 -17.04
CA GLY A 152 -2.03 -5.16 -18.47
C GLY A 152 -2.47 -4.01 -19.38
N GLN A 153 -3.15 -3.01 -18.87
CA GLN A 153 -3.42 -1.78 -19.62
C GLN A 153 -2.15 -0.95 -19.81
N THR A 154 -2.16 -0.16 -20.86
CA THR A 154 -1.15 0.87 -21.13
C THR A 154 -1.84 2.23 -21.15
N ILE A 155 -1.41 3.12 -20.28
CA ILE A 155 -1.86 4.51 -20.24
C ILE A 155 -1.01 5.29 -21.23
N ASP A 156 -1.64 5.89 -22.24
CA ASP A 156 -0.92 6.69 -23.24
C ASP A 156 -0.48 8.03 -22.63
N LEU A 157 0.81 8.31 -22.73
CA LEU A 157 1.46 9.56 -22.38
C LEU A 157 1.96 10.27 -23.66
N ASN A 158 1.06 10.53 -24.60
CA ASN A 158 1.35 11.15 -25.88
C ASN A 158 2.35 10.32 -26.74
N GLY A 159 1.98 9.08 -27.02
CA GLY A 159 2.75 8.15 -27.84
C GLY A 159 3.78 7.30 -27.08
N THR A 160 3.88 7.49 -25.76
CA THR A 160 4.67 6.62 -24.88
C THR A 160 3.76 5.95 -23.85
N GLY A 161 3.90 4.65 -23.69
CA GLY A 161 3.04 3.87 -22.78
C GLY A 161 3.58 3.85 -21.35
N LEU A 162 2.70 4.15 -20.38
CA LEU A 162 2.89 3.80 -18.97
C LEU A 162 2.14 2.48 -18.73
N GLU A 163 2.88 1.41 -18.52
CA GLU A 163 2.33 0.06 -18.33
C GLU A 163 1.79 -0.13 -16.92
N VAL A 164 0.55 -0.63 -16.80
CA VAL A 164 -0.08 -0.94 -15.51
C VAL A 164 0.15 -2.42 -15.19
N ILE A 165 0.88 -2.69 -14.14
CA ILE A 165 1.22 -4.04 -13.68
C ILE A 165 0.47 -4.29 -12.38
N HIS A 166 -0.57 -5.14 -12.42
CA HIS A 166 -1.32 -5.49 -11.21
C HIS A 166 -0.46 -6.34 -10.28
N THR A 167 -0.20 -5.83 -9.10
CA THR A 167 0.66 -6.43 -8.07
C THR A 167 -0.08 -6.51 -6.73
N PRO A 168 -1.16 -7.33 -6.64
CA PRO A 168 -1.95 -7.45 -5.41
C PRO A 168 -1.13 -8.05 -4.27
N GLY A 169 -1.52 -7.69 -3.05
CA GLY A 169 -0.96 -8.25 -1.81
C GLY A 169 -0.90 -7.25 -0.68
N HIS A 170 -0.24 -6.11 -0.86
CA HIS A 170 -0.32 -5.00 0.11
C HIS A 170 -1.76 -4.46 0.19
N THR A 171 -2.36 -4.20 -0.96
CA THR A 171 -3.81 -4.11 -1.14
C THR A 171 -4.24 -4.97 -2.35
N ARG A 172 -5.54 -5.21 -2.52
CA ARG A 172 -6.06 -6.02 -3.64
C ARG A 172 -5.86 -5.36 -4.99
N GLY A 173 -5.91 -4.05 -5.07
CA GLY A 173 -5.77 -3.29 -6.30
C GLY A 173 -4.43 -2.59 -6.43
N SER A 174 -3.43 -2.94 -5.63
CA SER A 174 -2.08 -2.39 -5.79
C SER A 174 -1.55 -2.63 -7.19
N VAL A 175 -0.96 -1.58 -7.77
CA VAL A 175 -0.28 -1.65 -9.07
C VAL A 175 1.13 -1.10 -8.98
N CYS A 176 2.04 -1.72 -9.71
CA CYS A 176 3.27 -1.07 -10.14
C CYS A 176 3.03 -0.43 -11.52
N LEU A 177 3.72 0.67 -11.81
CA LEU A 177 3.62 1.37 -13.08
C LEU A 177 5.01 1.40 -13.73
N LYS A 178 5.14 0.91 -14.98
CA LYS A 178 6.44 0.85 -15.67
C LYS A 178 6.47 1.85 -16.81
N LEU A 179 7.49 2.70 -16.80
CA LEU A 179 7.76 3.70 -17.85
C LEU A 179 9.18 3.50 -18.39
N GLY A 180 9.30 2.89 -19.56
CA GLY A 180 10.60 2.49 -20.08
C GLY A 180 11.31 1.53 -19.11
N ARG A 181 12.43 1.95 -18.55
CA ARG A 181 13.20 1.16 -17.57
C ARG A 181 13.04 1.65 -16.11
N VAL A 182 12.04 2.49 -15.87
CA VAL A 182 11.69 2.98 -14.51
C VAL A 182 10.41 2.29 -14.04
N LEU A 183 10.41 1.81 -12.79
CA LEU A 183 9.26 1.20 -12.12
C LEU A 183 8.83 2.06 -10.93
N PHE A 184 7.62 2.57 -10.95
CA PHE A 184 6.96 3.14 -9.77
C PHE A 184 6.32 1.97 -9.03
N SER A 185 6.86 1.61 -7.87
CA SER A 185 6.43 0.39 -7.17
C SER A 185 5.31 0.63 -6.15
N GLY A 186 4.94 1.88 -5.87
CA GLY A 186 4.08 2.17 -4.73
C GLY A 186 4.64 1.50 -3.48
N ASP A 187 3.77 0.88 -2.71
CA ASP A 187 4.15 0.15 -1.49
C ASP A 187 4.34 -1.36 -1.74
N HIS A 188 4.32 -1.79 -2.99
CA HIS A 188 4.56 -3.20 -3.28
C HIS A 188 6.02 -3.61 -3.04
N VAL A 189 7.00 -2.78 -3.47
CA VAL A 189 8.43 -3.02 -3.22
C VAL A 189 9.06 -1.77 -2.63
N LEU A 190 9.32 -1.79 -1.33
CA LEU A 190 9.96 -0.70 -0.58
C LEU A 190 11.45 -1.02 -0.33
N PRO A 191 12.37 -0.01 -0.34
CA PRO A 191 13.81 -0.27 -0.25
C PRO A 191 14.25 -0.80 1.12
N ASP A 192 13.70 -0.27 2.21
CA ASP A 192 14.24 -0.47 3.57
C ASP A 192 13.34 -1.29 4.48
N ILE A 193 12.02 -1.29 4.24
CA ILE A 193 11.02 -1.98 5.07
C ILE A 193 10.22 -2.98 4.25
N SER A 194 9.58 -3.96 4.91
CA SER A 194 8.55 -4.79 4.31
C SER A 194 7.20 -4.09 4.47
N PRO A 195 6.41 -3.93 3.39
CA PRO A 195 5.05 -3.44 3.54
C PRO A 195 4.24 -4.38 4.45
N ASN A 196 3.29 -3.83 5.19
CA ASN A 196 2.37 -4.65 5.98
C ASN A 196 1.40 -5.38 5.04
N ILE A 197 1.15 -6.65 5.32
CA ILE A 197 0.19 -7.46 4.56
C ILE A 197 -1.07 -7.68 5.39
N GLY A 198 -2.19 -7.22 4.87
CA GLY A 198 -3.51 -7.39 5.48
C GLY A 198 -4.05 -6.19 6.25
N GLY A 199 -3.20 -5.30 6.79
CA GLY A 199 -3.64 -4.19 7.63
C GLY A 199 -4.51 -3.15 6.90
N GLY A 200 -4.28 -2.95 5.62
CA GLY A 200 -5.07 -2.04 4.79
C GLY A 200 -6.26 -2.69 4.06
N ASP A 201 -6.41 -4.01 4.14
CA ASP A 201 -7.41 -4.77 3.38
C ASP A 201 -8.11 -5.85 4.22
N LEU A 202 -8.53 -5.45 5.43
CA LEU A 202 -9.03 -6.32 6.49
C LEU A 202 -10.20 -7.25 6.12
N LYS A 203 -10.91 -6.98 5.02
CA LYS A 203 -12.04 -7.80 4.54
C LYS A 203 -11.62 -8.97 3.66
N HIS A 204 -10.36 -9.00 3.22
CA HIS A 204 -9.93 -9.92 2.19
C HIS A 204 -8.92 -10.93 2.71
N GLN A 205 -8.99 -12.13 2.14
CA GLN A 205 -8.09 -13.25 2.43
C GLN A 205 -7.10 -13.47 1.29
N GLY A 206 -6.08 -14.29 1.53
CA GLY A 206 -5.10 -14.69 0.51
C GLY A 206 -4.16 -13.57 0.08
N LEU A 207 -4.02 -12.50 0.88
CA LEU A 207 -3.19 -11.35 0.52
C LEU A 207 -1.70 -11.71 0.48
N LEU A 208 -1.21 -12.55 1.38
CA LEU A 208 0.19 -12.99 1.35
C LEU A 208 0.48 -13.87 0.13
N THR A 209 -0.44 -14.78 -0.24
CA THR A 209 -0.33 -15.58 -1.48
C THR A 209 -0.22 -14.69 -2.71
N SER A 210 -1.07 -13.66 -2.78
CA SER A 210 -1.06 -12.67 -3.85
C SER A 210 0.24 -11.88 -3.86
N PHE A 211 0.71 -11.41 -2.69
CA PHE A 211 1.96 -10.65 -2.55
C PHE A 211 3.17 -11.46 -3.04
N LEU A 212 3.31 -12.70 -2.58
CA LEU A 212 4.42 -13.58 -2.99
C LEU A 212 4.39 -13.91 -4.50
N SER A 213 3.19 -14.03 -5.07
CA SER A 213 3.02 -14.20 -6.52
C SER A 213 3.45 -12.94 -7.28
N SER A 214 3.08 -11.76 -6.77
CA SER A 214 3.47 -10.46 -7.33
C SER A 214 4.97 -10.19 -7.19
N MET A 215 5.63 -10.66 -6.10
CA MET A 215 7.09 -10.63 -5.98
C MET A 215 7.78 -11.40 -7.10
N LYS A 216 7.28 -12.61 -7.42
CA LYS A 216 7.81 -13.40 -8.56
C LYS A 216 7.65 -12.68 -9.89
N LEU A 217 6.50 -11.99 -10.09
CA LEU A 217 6.29 -11.17 -11.29
C LEU A 217 7.32 -10.03 -11.37
N CYS A 218 7.55 -9.30 -10.26
CA CYS A 218 8.56 -8.25 -10.22
C CYS A 218 9.99 -8.77 -10.45
N GLN A 219 10.32 -9.97 -9.96
CA GLN A 219 11.61 -10.61 -10.26
C GLN A 219 11.80 -10.88 -11.76
N VAL A 220 10.74 -11.32 -12.45
CA VAL A 220 10.79 -11.52 -13.93
C VAL A 220 11.02 -10.20 -14.65
N LEU A 221 10.38 -9.12 -14.19
CA LEU A 221 10.52 -7.78 -14.78
C LEU A 221 11.87 -7.12 -14.48
N ALA A 222 12.62 -7.61 -13.51
CA ALA A 222 13.85 -6.93 -13.04
C ALA A 222 14.89 -6.70 -14.12
N SER A 223 14.97 -7.56 -15.14
CA SER A 223 15.89 -7.35 -16.27
C SER A 223 15.52 -6.17 -17.18
N GLU A 224 14.28 -5.68 -17.05
CA GLU A 224 13.74 -4.54 -17.80
C GLU A 224 13.71 -3.24 -16.99
N VAL A 225 14.16 -3.27 -15.72
CA VAL A 225 14.07 -2.16 -14.78
C VAL A 225 15.47 -1.78 -14.30
N ASP A 226 15.84 -0.51 -14.47
CA ASP A 226 17.10 0.05 -13.96
C ASP A 226 16.90 0.79 -12.65
N THR A 227 15.73 1.43 -12.47
CA THR A 227 15.44 2.28 -11.31
C THR A 227 14.05 2.01 -10.80
N VAL A 228 13.93 1.82 -9.50
CA VAL A 228 12.66 1.71 -8.78
C VAL A 228 12.39 2.99 -8.00
N LEU A 229 11.20 3.53 -8.15
CA LEU A 229 10.67 4.71 -7.48
C LEU A 229 9.55 4.26 -6.53
N PRO A 230 9.86 4.10 -5.22
CA PRO A 230 8.94 3.52 -4.25
C PRO A 230 7.97 4.54 -3.65
N GLY A 231 6.89 4.06 -3.03
CA GLY A 231 5.97 4.90 -2.26
C GLY A 231 6.63 5.56 -1.04
N HIS A 232 7.55 4.84 -0.40
CA HIS A 232 8.36 5.32 0.73
C HIS A 232 9.83 4.98 0.56
N GLY A 233 10.69 5.80 1.16
CA GLY A 233 12.15 5.63 1.10
C GLY A 233 12.78 6.30 -0.12
N GLN A 234 14.02 5.93 -0.43
CA GLN A 234 14.76 6.49 -1.55
C GLN A 234 14.64 5.63 -2.80
N PRO A 235 14.73 6.22 -4.00
CA PRO A 235 14.89 5.45 -5.23
C PRO A 235 16.04 4.44 -5.10
N PHE A 236 15.87 3.27 -5.70
CA PHE A 236 16.85 2.20 -5.66
C PHE A 236 16.94 1.44 -6.99
N GLU A 237 17.99 0.68 -7.13
CA GLU A 237 18.24 -0.28 -8.19
C GLU A 237 18.08 -1.70 -7.61
N ASN A 238 18.50 -2.74 -8.26
CA ASN A 238 18.50 -4.11 -7.70
C ASN A 238 17.10 -4.65 -7.32
N LEU A 239 16.10 -4.42 -8.20
CA LEU A 239 14.73 -4.89 -8.00
C LEU A 239 14.66 -6.40 -7.68
N TYR A 240 15.45 -7.24 -8.38
CA TYR A 240 15.45 -8.69 -8.20
C TYR A 240 15.83 -9.09 -6.77
N GLU A 241 16.97 -8.58 -6.30
CA GLU A 241 17.50 -8.89 -4.97
C GLU A 241 16.57 -8.37 -3.87
N ARG A 242 15.94 -7.21 -4.11
CA ARG A 242 14.98 -6.67 -3.15
C ARG A 242 13.71 -7.52 -3.06
N CYS A 243 13.15 -7.95 -4.16
CA CYS A 243 12.02 -8.88 -4.17
C CYS A 243 12.36 -10.21 -3.50
N GLN A 244 13.58 -10.74 -3.73
CA GLN A 244 14.04 -11.95 -3.04
C GLN A 244 14.13 -11.73 -1.52
N SER A 245 14.70 -10.61 -1.08
CA SER A 245 14.81 -10.25 0.34
C SER A 245 13.45 -10.15 1.03
N LEU A 246 12.45 -9.59 0.36
CA LEU A 246 11.08 -9.51 0.86
C LEU A 246 10.43 -10.90 0.92
N THR A 247 10.64 -11.73 -0.07
CA THR A 247 10.17 -13.12 -0.07
C THR A 247 10.79 -13.90 1.11
N ASP A 248 12.10 -13.83 1.28
CA ASP A 248 12.82 -14.48 2.38
C ASP A 248 12.35 -13.99 3.76
N HIS A 249 11.96 -12.71 3.86
CA HIS A 249 11.41 -12.12 5.07
C HIS A 249 10.08 -12.79 5.46
N HIS A 250 9.16 -12.98 4.51
CA HIS A 250 7.89 -13.64 4.77
C HIS A 250 8.08 -15.15 5.02
N GLU A 251 9.00 -15.82 4.34
CA GLU A 251 9.34 -17.22 4.63
C GLU A 251 9.84 -17.40 6.07
N LYS A 252 10.69 -16.48 6.55
CA LYS A 252 11.13 -16.49 7.96
C LYS A 252 9.97 -16.30 8.93
N ARG A 253 9.02 -15.42 8.64
CA ARG A 253 7.82 -15.24 9.46
C ARG A 253 6.93 -16.49 9.46
N LEU A 254 6.75 -17.13 8.32
CA LEU A 254 6.03 -18.41 8.22
C LEU A 254 6.68 -19.49 9.08
N ALA A 255 8.01 -19.62 9.03
CA ALA A 255 8.75 -20.55 9.90
C ALA A 255 8.59 -20.21 11.37
N GLN A 256 8.68 -18.93 11.76
CA GLN A 256 8.47 -18.45 13.13
C GLN A 256 7.07 -18.83 13.64
N ILE A 257 6.02 -18.65 12.83
CA ILE A 257 4.65 -19.04 13.23
C ILE A 257 4.54 -20.54 13.44
N MET A 258 5.14 -21.36 12.57
CA MET A 258 5.17 -22.81 12.74
C MET A 258 5.84 -23.23 14.05
N ASP A 259 6.95 -22.58 14.39
CA ASP A 259 7.67 -22.84 15.66
C ASP A 259 6.80 -22.43 16.87
N ILE A 260 6.15 -21.26 16.83
CA ILE A 260 5.24 -20.78 17.87
C ILE A 260 4.11 -21.79 18.10
N LEU A 261 3.41 -22.18 17.04
CA LEU A 261 2.28 -23.12 17.14
C LEU A 261 2.72 -24.51 17.62
N SER A 262 3.91 -24.97 17.22
CA SER A 262 4.46 -26.25 17.66
C SER A 262 4.80 -26.26 19.16
N GLN A 263 5.26 -25.15 19.70
CA GLN A 263 5.70 -25.03 21.10
C GLN A 263 4.56 -24.69 22.06
N ARG A 264 3.58 -23.87 21.60
CA ARG A 264 2.52 -23.31 22.46
C ARG A 264 1.19 -24.05 22.33
N GLY A 265 1.02 -24.83 21.27
CA GLY A 265 -0.27 -25.45 20.91
C GLY A 265 -1.18 -24.49 20.15
N PRO A 266 -2.50 -24.77 20.11
CA PRO A 266 -3.46 -23.93 19.37
C PRO A 266 -3.51 -22.49 19.89
N LEU A 267 -3.38 -21.50 19.00
CA LEU A 267 -3.42 -20.06 19.32
C LEU A 267 -4.37 -19.33 18.36
N ASN A 268 -4.94 -18.23 18.84
CA ASN A 268 -5.65 -17.27 17.97
C ASN A 268 -4.67 -16.29 17.32
N ALA A 269 -5.13 -15.52 16.32
CA ALA A 269 -4.30 -14.59 15.56
C ALA A 269 -3.64 -13.51 16.44
N TYR A 270 -4.36 -12.99 17.44
CA TYR A 270 -3.79 -12.02 18.40
C TYR A 270 -2.62 -12.62 19.19
N SER A 271 -2.81 -13.83 19.72
CA SER A 271 -1.75 -14.50 20.49
C SER A 271 -0.52 -14.79 19.63
N VAL A 272 -0.72 -15.20 18.36
CA VAL A 272 0.37 -15.36 17.40
C VAL A 272 1.07 -14.02 17.13
N ALA A 273 0.32 -12.93 16.94
CA ALA A 273 0.90 -11.60 16.75
C ALA A 273 1.79 -11.16 17.94
N ILE A 274 1.31 -11.38 19.17
CA ILE A 274 2.10 -11.05 20.37
C ILE A 274 3.39 -11.89 20.46
N GLU A 275 3.35 -13.18 20.13
CA GLU A 275 4.55 -14.02 20.10
C GLU A 275 5.52 -13.62 18.98
N MET A 276 5.01 -13.10 17.83
CA MET A 276 5.84 -12.64 16.71
C MET A 276 6.52 -11.30 16.97
N PHE A 277 5.77 -10.34 17.53
CA PHE A 277 6.17 -8.93 17.56
C PHE A 277 6.40 -8.38 18.97
N GLY A 278 6.04 -9.12 20.02
CA GLY A 278 6.03 -8.64 21.40
C GLY A 278 4.75 -7.82 21.71
N PRO A 279 4.76 -7.05 22.80
CA PRO A 279 3.61 -6.23 23.18
C PRO A 279 3.26 -5.21 22.11
N LEU A 280 1.99 -5.18 21.71
CA LEU A 280 1.45 -4.28 20.70
C LEU A 280 0.53 -3.23 21.34
N ALA A 281 0.48 -2.03 20.79
CA ALA A 281 -0.40 -0.95 21.25
C ALA A 281 -0.96 -0.16 20.06
N ASP A 282 -2.10 0.49 20.25
CA ASP A 282 -2.73 1.37 19.27
C ASP A 282 -2.90 0.68 17.89
N MET A 283 -2.56 1.38 16.82
CA MET A 283 -2.63 0.84 15.46
C MET A 283 -1.75 -0.38 15.23
N HIS A 284 -0.68 -0.57 16.02
CA HIS A 284 0.16 -1.77 15.89
C HIS A 284 -0.58 -3.05 16.27
N VAL A 285 -1.64 -2.99 17.07
CA VAL A 285 -2.51 -4.15 17.32
C VAL A 285 -3.21 -4.57 16.03
N VAL A 286 -3.75 -3.62 15.26
CA VAL A 286 -4.39 -3.90 13.96
C VAL A 286 -3.38 -4.47 12.99
N LEU A 287 -2.25 -3.76 12.79
CA LEU A 287 -1.23 -4.15 11.81
C LEU A 287 -0.60 -5.51 12.15
N GLY A 288 -0.28 -5.75 13.43
CA GLY A 288 0.32 -7.02 13.86
C GLY A 288 -0.63 -8.20 13.75
N CYS A 289 -1.91 -8.02 14.15
CA CYS A 289 -2.92 -9.09 14.02
C CYS A 289 -3.24 -9.39 12.55
N ALA A 290 -3.35 -8.37 11.69
CA ALA A 290 -3.59 -8.54 10.28
C ALA A 290 -2.44 -9.26 9.58
N GLU A 291 -1.20 -8.88 9.91
CA GLU A 291 0.01 -9.55 9.42
C GLU A 291 0.06 -11.02 9.85
N ALA A 292 -0.18 -11.30 11.14
CA ALA A 292 -0.24 -12.68 11.64
C ALA A 292 -1.34 -13.48 10.95
N GLN A 293 -2.53 -12.88 10.79
CA GLN A 293 -3.66 -13.51 10.10
C GLN A 293 -3.34 -13.86 8.65
N ALA A 294 -2.73 -12.95 7.89
CA ALA A 294 -2.37 -13.20 6.49
C ALA A 294 -1.38 -14.37 6.34
N HIS A 295 -0.44 -14.50 7.28
CA HIS A 295 0.50 -15.63 7.31
C HIS A 295 -0.16 -16.93 7.75
N LEU A 296 -1.08 -16.88 8.72
CA LEU A 296 -1.86 -18.05 9.16
C LEU A 296 -2.75 -18.57 8.03
N GLU A 297 -3.41 -17.68 7.30
CA GLU A 297 -4.21 -18.05 6.11
C GLU A 297 -3.36 -18.76 5.08
N TYR A 298 -2.18 -18.22 4.76
CA TYR A 298 -1.24 -18.86 3.84
C TYR A 298 -0.86 -20.27 4.30
N LEU A 299 -0.56 -20.47 5.59
CA LEU A 299 -0.21 -21.79 6.13
C LEU A 299 -1.40 -22.74 6.12
N VAL A 300 -2.63 -22.25 6.28
CA VAL A 300 -3.85 -23.08 6.13
C VAL A 300 -4.04 -23.51 4.69
N ASP A 301 -3.87 -22.60 3.73
CA ASP A 301 -3.98 -22.92 2.29
C ASP A 301 -2.91 -23.93 1.84
N GLU A 302 -1.71 -23.88 2.44
CA GLU A 302 -0.65 -24.86 2.22
C GLU A 302 -0.88 -26.21 2.97
N GLY A 303 -1.94 -26.32 3.76
CA GLY A 303 -2.25 -27.52 4.56
C GLY A 303 -1.28 -27.79 5.70
N ARG A 304 -0.47 -26.81 6.10
CA ARG A 304 0.52 -26.90 7.19
C ARG A 304 -0.07 -26.56 8.55
N VAL A 305 -1.15 -25.82 8.57
CA VAL A 305 -1.91 -25.39 9.75
C VAL A 305 -3.38 -25.71 9.52
N THR A 306 -4.08 -26.15 10.56
CA THR A 306 -5.53 -26.27 10.60
C THR A 306 -6.14 -25.13 11.40
N SER A 307 -7.34 -24.68 11.01
CA SER A 307 -8.10 -23.65 11.73
C SER A 307 -9.45 -24.20 12.20
N GLY A 308 -9.85 -23.84 13.43
CA GLY A 308 -11.16 -24.20 13.99
C GLY A 308 -11.42 -23.39 15.25
N ASP A 309 -12.66 -22.94 15.42
CA ASP A 309 -13.10 -22.12 16.58
C ASP A 309 -12.22 -20.90 16.86
N GLY A 310 -11.68 -20.27 15.79
CA GLY A 310 -10.80 -19.10 15.91
C GLY A 310 -9.38 -19.42 16.39
N LEU A 311 -9.02 -20.71 16.46
CA LEU A 311 -7.68 -21.19 16.82
C LEU A 311 -6.98 -21.84 15.63
N TYR A 312 -5.67 -21.75 15.63
CA TYR A 312 -4.77 -22.31 14.63
C TYR A 312 -3.82 -23.32 15.29
N SER A 313 -3.62 -24.46 14.66
CA SER A 313 -2.70 -25.50 15.14
C SER A 313 -1.94 -26.15 14.00
N VAL A 314 -0.75 -26.66 14.27
CA VAL A 314 0.01 -27.45 13.28
C VAL A 314 -0.81 -28.67 12.87
N SER A 315 -0.83 -28.96 11.55
CA SER A 315 -1.56 -30.09 10.96
C SER A 315 -0.98 -31.44 11.36
#